data_aacb3560254f041fa0b60a8c4e77134f
#
_entry.id   aacb3560254f041fa0b60a8c4e77134f
#
_cell.length_a   1.000
_cell.length_b   1.000
_cell.length_c   1.000
_cell.angle_alpha   90.00
_cell.angle_beta   90.00
_cell.angle_gamma   90.00
#
_symmetry.space_group_name_H-M   'P 1'
#
loop_
_entity.id
_entity.type
_entity.pdbx_description
1 polymer ?
#
loop_
_entity_poly.entity_id
_entity_poly.type
_entity_poly.pdbx_seq_one_letter_code
_entity_poly.pdbx_strand_id
1 'polypeptide(L)'
;MINKQRPIESGFDGTTTAMQALAGKDLHGMTAIVTGGYSGIGLEAVRVLASAGAQVIVPARDPLKAERNLDGIAGVERGNLDLLDSASIDCFARNFLASGRALHLLINSAGIMATPLQRNGKGVEAQFATNHLGHFQLTARLWPALCEADGARVVSVSSLGHRLSPIHFDDPQFERRPYDKWAAYGQSKTANALFAVALDQRGKAHGVRAFSVHPGEILTDLVRYLDRDDLALIGALDDSGNIRPAKHYKRPEQGAATMLWCGVSPLLEGMGGLYCEDCEVAVLSQDDTKRSGVRAWAIDPEQAERLWALSAQLSGVTL
;
A
#
# COMPACT_ATOMS: atom_id res chain seq x y z
N MET A 1 -18.91 6.70 9.10
CA MET A 1 -17.43 6.46 9.02
C MET A 1 -16.62 7.77 9.03
N ILE A 2 -17.05 8.83 8.37
CA ILE A 2 -16.34 10.14 8.35
C ILE A 2 -16.01 10.64 9.77
N ASN A 3 -16.89 10.43 10.75
CA ASN A 3 -16.63 10.82 12.14
C ASN A 3 -15.50 10.06 12.86
N LYS A 4 -14.98 8.98 12.29
CA LYS A 4 -13.85 8.22 12.83
C LYS A 4 -12.50 8.67 12.25
N GLN A 5 -12.50 9.36 11.09
CA GLN A 5 -11.31 9.86 10.42
C GLN A 5 -10.85 11.17 11.11
N ARG A 6 -10.18 11.03 12.25
CA ARG A 6 -9.63 12.12 13.05
C ARG A 6 -8.41 11.64 13.82
N PRO A 7 -7.44 12.50 14.09
CA PRO A 7 -6.27 12.17 14.91
C PRO A 7 -6.65 11.56 16.27
N ILE A 8 -5.83 10.63 16.72
CA ILE A 8 -5.99 9.92 18.02
C ILE A 8 -4.88 10.26 19.01
N GLU A 9 -4.01 11.22 18.68
CA GLU A 9 -2.86 11.64 19.49
C GLU A 9 -1.90 10.48 19.74
N SER A 10 -1.39 9.88 18.66
CA SER A 10 -0.52 8.70 18.69
C SER A 10 0.79 8.90 19.46
N GLY A 11 1.23 10.14 19.62
CA GLY A 11 2.52 10.50 20.19
C GLY A 11 3.69 10.41 19.20
N PHE A 12 3.42 10.08 17.95
CA PHE A 12 4.36 10.03 16.83
C PHE A 12 4.17 11.20 15.86
N ASP A 13 5.09 11.37 14.93
CA ASP A 13 5.04 12.41 13.91
C ASP A 13 5.73 11.99 12.59
N GLY A 14 5.86 12.92 11.64
CA GLY A 14 6.47 12.68 10.34
C GLY A 14 7.97 12.35 10.37
N THR A 15 8.65 12.54 11.50
CA THR A 15 10.07 12.20 11.69
C THR A 15 10.28 10.80 12.27
N THR A 16 9.22 10.18 12.76
CA THR A 16 9.21 8.84 13.35
C THR A 16 9.74 7.81 12.36
N THR A 17 10.66 6.97 12.80
CA THR A 17 11.19 5.85 12.01
C THR A 17 10.35 4.58 12.20
N ALA A 18 10.49 3.64 11.27
CA ALA A 18 9.81 2.34 11.34
C ALA A 18 10.12 1.58 12.64
N MET A 19 11.38 1.63 13.10
CA MET A 19 11.80 1.02 14.36
C MET A 19 11.13 1.68 15.58
N GLN A 20 11.02 3.01 15.56
CA GLN A 20 10.33 3.74 16.64
C GLN A 20 8.82 3.45 16.63
N ALA A 21 8.19 3.37 15.44
CA ALA A 21 6.77 3.05 15.28
C ALA A 21 6.42 1.62 15.77
N LEU A 22 7.39 0.70 15.73
CA LEU A 22 7.27 -0.65 16.28
C LEU A 22 7.16 -0.65 17.81
N ALA A 23 7.70 0.39 18.47
CA ALA A 23 7.65 0.59 19.93
C ALA A 23 8.15 -0.60 20.75
N GLY A 24 9.17 -1.30 20.28
CA GLY A 24 9.76 -2.45 20.98
C GLY A 24 8.90 -3.71 21.01
N LYS A 25 7.86 -3.80 20.17
CA LYS A 25 7.01 -5.00 20.10
C LYS A 25 7.81 -6.23 19.68
N ASP A 26 7.58 -7.33 20.37
CA ASP A 26 8.00 -8.67 19.95
C ASP A 26 6.98 -9.21 18.94
N LEU A 27 7.47 -9.64 17.76
CA LEU A 27 6.65 -10.16 16.67
C LEU A 27 6.89 -11.67 16.41
N HIS A 28 7.54 -12.38 17.36
CA HIS A 28 7.68 -13.83 17.25
C HIS A 28 6.31 -14.51 17.12
N GLY A 29 6.21 -15.46 16.19
CA GLY A 29 4.95 -16.13 15.85
C GLY A 29 4.09 -15.38 14.83
N MET A 30 4.42 -14.13 14.51
CA MET A 30 3.71 -13.39 13.46
C MET A 30 4.22 -13.76 12.07
N THR A 31 3.31 -14.04 11.15
CA THR A 31 3.59 -14.19 9.72
C THR A 31 3.13 -12.94 8.98
N ALA A 32 4.03 -12.33 8.21
CA ALA A 32 3.74 -11.16 7.40
C ALA A 32 4.04 -11.41 5.91
N ILE A 33 3.23 -10.83 5.02
CA ILE A 33 3.53 -10.74 3.58
C ILE A 33 3.69 -9.26 3.23
N VAL A 34 4.81 -8.91 2.55
CA VAL A 34 5.09 -7.53 2.13
C VAL A 34 5.35 -7.53 0.62
N THR A 35 4.38 -7.07 -0.18
CA THR A 35 4.59 -6.87 -1.62
C THR A 35 5.53 -5.67 -1.84
N GLY A 36 6.44 -5.76 -2.82
CA GLY A 36 7.47 -4.74 -3.00
C GLY A 36 8.51 -4.68 -1.87
N GLY A 37 8.55 -5.68 -1.01
CA GLY A 37 9.43 -5.78 0.17
C GLY A 37 10.93 -5.94 -0.15
N TYR A 38 11.31 -5.94 -1.42
CA TYR A 38 12.72 -6.04 -1.83
C TYR A 38 13.31 -4.71 -2.34
N SER A 39 12.61 -3.59 -2.15
CA SER A 39 13.13 -2.25 -2.48
C SER A 39 12.44 -1.14 -1.69
N GLY A 40 13.10 0.02 -1.61
CA GLY A 40 12.53 1.25 -1.03
C GLY A 40 11.95 1.05 0.39
N ILE A 41 10.79 1.65 0.63
CA ILE A 41 10.11 1.61 1.94
C ILE A 41 9.63 0.21 2.33
N GLY A 42 9.28 -0.63 1.33
CA GLY A 42 8.90 -2.03 1.59
C GLY A 42 10.06 -2.84 2.14
N LEU A 43 11.28 -2.66 1.64
CA LEU A 43 12.48 -3.31 2.15
C LEU A 43 12.79 -2.91 3.60
N GLU A 44 12.58 -1.64 3.91
CA GLU A 44 12.77 -1.17 5.28
C GLU A 44 11.72 -1.77 6.24
N ALA A 45 10.46 -1.86 5.80
CA ALA A 45 9.43 -2.56 6.57
C ALA A 45 9.79 -4.03 6.83
N VAL A 46 10.31 -4.73 5.81
CA VAL A 46 10.79 -6.13 5.94
C VAL A 46 11.90 -6.24 6.98
N ARG A 47 12.92 -5.37 6.92
CA ARG A 47 14.03 -5.36 7.88
C ARG A 47 13.56 -5.21 9.31
N VAL A 48 12.66 -4.24 9.54
CA VAL A 48 12.17 -3.96 10.89
C VAL A 48 11.28 -5.10 11.41
N LEU A 49 10.35 -5.62 10.58
CA LEU A 49 9.51 -6.77 10.97
C LEU A 49 10.35 -8.01 11.30
N ALA A 50 11.31 -8.34 10.44
CA ALA A 50 12.18 -9.49 10.65
C ALA A 50 13.08 -9.33 11.89
N SER A 51 13.63 -8.12 12.12
CA SER A 51 14.44 -7.85 13.32
C SER A 51 13.66 -7.97 14.62
N ALA A 52 12.34 -7.82 14.57
CA ALA A 52 11.42 -8.00 15.69
C ALA A 52 10.91 -9.45 15.85
N GLY A 53 11.38 -10.38 15.05
CA GLY A 53 11.06 -11.81 15.14
C GLY A 53 9.94 -12.29 14.22
N ALA A 54 9.34 -11.44 13.38
CA ALA A 54 8.33 -11.88 12.44
C ALA A 54 8.92 -12.76 11.32
N GLN A 55 8.16 -13.75 10.86
CA GLN A 55 8.40 -14.44 9.60
C GLN A 55 7.85 -13.60 8.45
N VAL A 56 8.71 -13.12 7.57
CA VAL A 56 8.31 -12.20 6.50
C VAL A 56 8.46 -12.86 5.15
N ILE A 57 7.36 -12.99 4.39
CA ILE A 57 7.36 -13.47 3.02
C ILE A 57 7.38 -12.26 2.08
N VAL A 58 8.35 -12.23 1.18
CA VAL A 58 8.51 -11.17 0.19
C VAL A 58 8.30 -11.72 -1.21
N PRO A 59 7.08 -11.55 -1.76
CA PRO A 59 6.84 -11.91 -3.15
C PRO A 59 7.48 -10.87 -4.09
N ALA A 60 8.19 -11.36 -5.11
CA ALA A 60 8.95 -10.55 -6.05
C ALA A 60 8.65 -10.89 -7.50
N ARG A 61 8.56 -9.86 -8.35
CA ARG A 61 8.53 -10.00 -9.80
C ARG A 61 9.94 -10.20 -10.39
N ASP A 62 10.95 -9.62 -9.73
CA ASP A 62 12.36 -9.75 -10.07
C ASP A 62 13.07 -10.55 -8.99
N PRO A 63 13.20 -11.88 -9.16
CA PRO A 63 13.80 -12.74 -8.14
C PRO A 63 15.28 -12.45 -7.90
N LEU A 64 16.03 -12.04 -8.93
CA LEU A 64 17.46 -11.74 -8.79
C LEU A 64 17.69 -10.46 -7.98
N LYS A 65 16.84 -9.43 -8.19
CA LYS A 65 16.88 -8.21 -7.37
C LYS A 65 16.47 -8.51 -5.93
N ALA A 66 15.45 -9.32 -5.75
CA ALA A 66 15.01 -9.73 -4.41
C ALA A 66 16.10 -10.51 -3.68
N GLU A 67 16.77 -11.45 -4.35
CA GLU A 67 17.89 -12.19 -3.78
C GLU A 67 18.99 -11.27 -3.27
N ARG A 68 19.47 -10.37 -4.11
CA ARG A 68 20.54 -9.43 -3.72
C ARG A 68 20.16 -8.51 -2.54
N ASN A 69 18.90 -8.02 -2.54
CA ASN A 69 18.50 -7.00 -1.56
C ASN A 69 18.01 -7.58 -0.23
N LEU A 70 17.62 -8.86 -0.22
CA LEU A 70 17.14 -9.57 0.98
C LEU A 70 18.20 -10.50 1.57
N ASP A 71 19.37 -10.61 0.91
CA ASP A 71 20.46 -11.43 1.42
C ASP A 71 20.88 -11.03 2.83
N GLY A 72 21.13 -12.02 3.68
CA GLY A 72 21.53 -11.79 5.08
C GLY A 72 20.42 -11.33 6.04
N ILE A 73 19.18 -11.12 5.59
CA ILE A 73 18.06 -10.79 6.48
C ILE A 73 17.43 -12.09 7.00
N ALA A 74 17.68 -12.41 8.26
CA ALA A 74 17.09 -13.60 8.89
C ALA A 74 15.56 -13.51 8.98
N GLY A 75 14.86 -14.65 8.89
CA GLY A 75 13.39 -14.70 8.99
C GLY A 75 12.65 -14.25 7.74
N VAL A 76 13.35 -14.08 6.61
CA VAL A 76 12.75 -13.66 5.32
C VAL A 76 12.71 -14.81 4.33
N GLU A 77 11.51 -15.07 3.80
CA GLU A 77 11.25 -16.00 2.70
C GLU A 77 10.94 -15.22 1.42
N ARG A 78 11.40 -15.75 0.28
CA ARG A 78 11.11 -15.16 -1.03
C ARG A 78 10.04 -15.96 -1.76
N GLY A 79 9.18 -15.28 -2.54
CA GLY A 79 8.21 -15.90 -3.42
C GLY A 79 8.19 -15.22 -4.79
N ASN A 80 7.56 -15.84 -5.78
CA ASN A 80 7.37 -15.25 -7.10
C ASN A 80 5.96 -14.66 -7.21
N LEU A 81 5.84 -13.40 -7.63
CA LEU A 81 4.57 -12.73 -7.82
C LEU A 81 4.70 -11.60 -8.84
N ASP A 82 3.89 -11.63 -9.88
CA ASP A 82 3.60 -10.49 -10.73
C ASP A 82 2.14 -10.04 -10.52
N LEU A 83 1.96 -8.82 -10.01
CA LEU A 83 0.63 -8.24 -9.75
C LEU A 83 -0.15 -7.89 -11.04
N LEU A 84 0.51 -7.88 -12.20
CA LEU A 84 -0.15 -7.73 -13.51
C LEU A 84 -0.67 -9.07 -14.07
N ASP A 85 -0.23 -10.19 -13.51
CA ASP A 85 -0.60 -11.54 -13.95
C ASP A 85 -1.49 -12.23 -12.90
N SER A 86 -2.77 -12.39 -13.22
CA SER A 86 -3.76 -13.06 -12.38
C SER A 86 -3.38 -14.50 -12.01
N ALA A 87 -2.74 -15.24 -12.94
CA ALA A 87 -2.30 -16.61 -12.70
C ALA A 87 -1.11 -16.67 -11.73
N SER A 88 -0.20 -15.69 -11.82
CA SER A 88 0.91 -15.53 -10.87
C SER A 88 0.39 -15.27 -9.45
N ILE A 89 -0.63 -14.39 -9.31
CA ILE A 89 -1.26 -14.10 -8.01
C ILE A 89 -1.91 -15.36 -7.44
N ASP A 90 -2.68 -16.07 -8.24
CA ASP A 90 -3.36 -17.32 -7.82
C ASP A 90 -2.36 -18.40 -7.42
N CYS A 91 -1.24 -18.52 -8.13
CA CYS A 91 -0.19 -19.49 -7.82
C CYS A 91 0.48 -19.16 -6.48
N PHE A 92 0.88 -17.91 -6.27
CA PHE A 92 1.49 -17.47 -5.02
C PHE A 92 0.56 -17.71 -3.82
N ALA A 93 -0.69 -17.27 -3.92
CA ALA A 93 -1.66 -17.43 -2.83
C ALA A 93 -1.93 -18.90 -2.51
N ARG A 94 -2.10 -19.75 -3.52
CA ARG A 94 -2.29 -21.19 -3.35
C ARG A 94 -1.11 -21.85 -2.64
N ASN A 95 0.12 -21.49 -3.01
CA ASN A 95 1.32 -22.03 -2.36
C ASN A 95 1.42 -21.57 -0.90
N PHE A 96 1.07 -20.31 -0.60
CA PHE A 96 1.01 -19.83 0.78
C PHE A 96 -0.05 -20.57 1.60
N LEU A 97 -1.28 -20.71 1.08
CA LEU A 97 -2.36 -21.42 1.77
C LEU A 97 -2.04 -22.90 2.02
N ALA A 98 -1.34 -23.56 1.09
CA ALA A 98 -0.89 -24.93 1.25
C ALA A 98 0.10 -25.13 2.42
N SER A 99 0.74 -24.07 2.89
CA SER A 99 1.61 -24.12 4.08
C SER A 99 0.84 -24.21 5.40
N GLY A 100 -0.49 -23.98 5.40
CA GLY A 100 -1.33 -23.97 6.58
C GLY A 100 -1.04 -22.82 7.57
N ARG A 101 -0.22 -21.84 7.19
CA ARG A 101 0.13 -20.71 8.07
C ARG A 101 -1.00 -19.68 8.11
N ALA A 102 -1.30 -19.15 9.30
CA ALA A 102 -2.10 -17.95 9.45
C ALA A 102 -1.33 -16.72 8.94
N LEU A 103 -2.05 -15.75 8.39
CA LEU A 103 -1.47 -14.48 7.91
C LEU A 103 -1.89 -13.32 8.81
N HIS A 104 -0.98 -12.86 9.65
CA HIS A 104 -1.26 -11.81 10.63
C HIS A 104 -1.15 -10.39 10.05
N LEU A 105 -0.27 -10.20 9.04
CA LEU A 105 -0.05 -8.89 8.44
C LEU A 105 0.17 -9.01 6.93
N LEU A 106 -0.66 -8.30 6.16
CA LEU A 106 -0.48 -8.13 4.72
C LEU A 106 -0.20 -6.66 4.41
N ILE A 107 1.00 -6.34 3.93
CA ILE A 107 1.35 -5.00 3.47
C ILE A 107 1.37 -4.97 1.94
N ASN A 108 0.38 -4.32 1.35
CA ASN A 108 0.25 -4.07 -0.07
C ASN A 108 1.04 -2.82 -0.47
N SER A 109 2.38 -2.96 -0.61
CA SER A 109 3.31 -1.83 -0.82
C SER A 109 3.87 -1.74 -2.24
N ALA A 110 3.82 -2.82 -3.03
CA ALA A 110 4.29 -2.77 -4.42
C ALA A 110 3.52 -1.74 -5.24
N GLY A 111 4.22 -1.07 -6.17
CA GLY A 111 3.55 -0.10 -7.03
C GLY A 111 4.43 0.45 -8.15
N ILE A 112 3.75 1.12 -9.07
CA ILE A 112 4.34 1.91 -10.16
C ILE A 112 3.69 3.30 -10.15
N MET A 113 4.41 4.28 -10.69
CA MET A 113 3.97 5.68 -10.68
C MET A 113 4.27 6.36 -12.01
N ALA A 114 3.29 7.11 -12.49
CA ALA A 114 3.39 7.99 -13.66
C ALA A 114 3.99 7.30 -14.91
N THR A 115 3.57 6.05 -15.15
CA THR A 115 4.00 5.29 -16.33
C THR A 115 3.31 5.81 -17.59
N PRO A 116 3.91 5.66 -18.77
CA PRO A 116 3.14 5.75 -20.02
C PRO A 116 1.96 4.79 -20.00
N LEU A 117 0.94 5.05 -20.85
CA LEU A 117 -0.21 4.16 -20.96
C LEU A 117 0.24 2.76 -21.37
N GLN A 118 0.01 1.84 -20.47
CA GLN A 118 0.20 0.40 -20.67
C GLN A 118 -1.02 -0.32 -20.12
N ARG A 119 -1.30 -1.52 -20.63
CA ARG A 119 -2.42 -2.35 -20.17
C ARG A 119 -1.92 -3.76 -19.89
N ASN A 120 -2.50 -4.43 -18.90
CA ASN A 120 -2.25 -5.85 -18.66
C ASN A 120 -2.97 -6.73 -19.71
N GLY A 121 -2.79 -8.05 -19.61
CA GLY A 121 -3.41 -9.03 -20.53
C GLY A 121 -4.94 -9.02 -20.57
N LYS A 122 -5.60 -8.36 -19.61
CA LYS A 122 -7.06 -8.19 -19.54
C LYS A 122 -7.51 -6.78 -19.97
N GLY A 123 -6.63 -5.95 -20.53
CA GLY A 123 -6.94 -4.59 -20.97
C GLY A 123 -7.01 -3.54 -19.85
N VAL A 124 -6.67 -3.89 -18.61
CA VAL A 124 -6.70 -2.97 -17.46
C VAL A 124 -5.47 -2.07 -17.47
N GLU A 125 -5.65 -0.76 -17.22
CA GLU A 125 -4.57 0.22 -17.12
C GLU A 125 -3.54 -0.20 -16.08
N ALA A 126 -2.25 -0.07 -16.40
CA ALA A 126 -1.18 -0.72 -15.66
C ALA A 126 -1.01 -0.22 -14.21
N GLN A 127 -1.22 1.09 -13.95
CA GLN A 127 -1.12 1.63 -12.60
C GLN A 127 -2.31 1.16 -11.74
N PHE A 128 -3.52 1.15 -12.28
CA PHE A 128 -4.69 0.61 -11.61
C PHE A 128 -4.56 -0.91 -11.39
N ALA A 129 -4.08 -1.64 -12.41
CA ALA A 129 -3.88 -3.08 -12.32
C ALA A 129 -2.84 -3.46 -11.25
N THR A 130 -1.66 -2.81 -11.26
CA THR A 130 -0.58 -3.14 -10.32
C THR A 130 -0.87 -2.66 -8.90
N ASN A 131 -1.22 -1.35 -8.77
CA ASN A 131 -1.29 -0.71 -7.46
C ASN A 131 -2.53 -1.15 -6.67
N HIS A 132 -3.63 -1.47 -7.37
CA HIS A 132 -4.91 -1.80 -6.74
C HIS A 132 -5.41 -3.21 -7.09
N LEU A 133 -5.69 -3.51 -8.35
CA LEU A 133 -6.45 -4.70 -8.71
C LEU A 133 -5.70 -6.01 -8.37
N GLY A 134 -4.38 -6.03 -8.59
CA GLY A 134 -3.53 -7.18 -8.22
C GLY A 134 -3.51 -7.41 -6.70
N HIS A 135 -3.47 -6.34 -5.91
CA HIS A 135 -3.57 -6.42 -4.44
C HIS A 135 -4.96 -6.81 -3.95
N PHE A 136 -6.01 -6.36 -4.65
CA PHE A 136 -7.38 -6.81 -4.40
C PHE A 136 -7.48 -8.32 -4.57
N GLN A 137 -7.04 -8.86 -5.72
CA GLN A 137 -7.04 -10.30 -5.99
C GLN A 137 -6.18 -11.05 -4.98
N LEU A 138 -4.97 -10.58 -4.69
CA LEU A 138 -4.08 -11.20 -3.70
C LEU A 138 -4.73 -11.30 -2.33
N THR A 139 -5.32 -10.19 -1.85
CA THR A 139 -6.01 -10.16 -0.55
C THR A 139 -7.19 -11.12 -0.52
N ALA A 140 -8.00 -11.14 -1.59
CA ALA A 140 -9.14 -12.06 -1.70
C ALA A 140 -8.70 -13.53 -1.69
N ARG A 141 -7.61 -13.89 -2.37
CA ARG A 141 -7.06 -15.25 -2.37
C ARG A 141 -6.44 -15.66 -1.04
N LEU A 142 -5.86 -14.70 -0.30
CA LEU A 142 -5.27 -14.93 1.02
C LEU A 142 -6.29 -14.81 2.16
N TRP A 143 -7.55 -14.51 1.83
CA TRP A 143 -8.62 -14.28 2.81
C TRP A 143 -8.75 -15.39 3.87
N PRO A 144 -8.74 -16.68 3.51
CA PRO A 144 -8.80 -17.76 4.52
C PRO A 144 -7.69 -17.65 5.56
N ALA A 145 -6.46 -17.38 5.14
CA ALA A 145 -5.32 -17.26 6.06
C ALA A 145 -5.36 -15.98 6.92
N LEU A 146 -5.95 -14.89 6.41
CA LEU A 146 -6.22 -13.68 7.18
C LEU A 146 -7.26 -13.92 8.26
N CYS A 147 -8.32 -14.67 7.95
CA CYS A 147 -9.37 -15.02 8.92
C CYS A 147 -8.86 -16.00 9.99
N GLU A 148 -7.89 -16.86 9.66
CA GLU A 148 -7.30 -17.82 10.60
C GLU A 148 -6.39 -17.15 11.64
N ALA A 149 -5.85 -15.97 11.31
CA ALA A 149 -5.04 -15.18 12.24
C ALA A 149 -5.94 -14.37 13.17
N ASP A 150 -5.83 -14.58 14.47
CA ASP A 150 -6.51 -13.75 15.45
C ASP A 150 -5.97 -12.31 15.42
N GLY A 151 -6.78 -11.37 14.91
CA GLY A 151 -6.42 -9.96 14.81
C GLY A 151 -5.58 -9.55 13.60
N ALA A 152 -5.78 -10.18 12.42
CA ALA A 152 -5.06 -9.84 11.18
C ALA A 152 -5.25 -8.38 10.75
N ARG A 153 -4.19 -7.80 10.15
CA ARG A 153 -4.23 -6.46 9.58
C ARG A 153 -3.78 -6.43 8.12
N VAL A 154 -4.51 -5.66 7.31
CA VAL A 154 -4.15 -5.38 5.92
C VAL A 154 -3.83 -3.89 5.79
N VAL A 155 -2.62 -3.57 5.31
CA VAL A 155 -2.16 -2.19 5.10
C VAL A 155 -1.98 -1.94 3.62
N SER A 156 -2.80 -1.06 3.05
CA SER A 156 -2.77 -0.69 1.64
C SER A 156 -2.01 0.63 1.45
N VAL A 157 -0.89 0.61 0.74
CA VAL A 157 -0.06 1.80 0.56
C VAL A 157 -0.68 2.71 -0.51
N SER A 158 -1.34 3.77 -0.04
CA SER A 158 -1.83 4.88 -0.83
C SER A 158 -0.71 5.93 -1.03
N SER A 159 -1.06 7.19 -1.17
CA SER A 159 -0.14 8.31 -1.40
C SER A 159 -0.88 9.64 -1.25
N LEU A 160 -0.16 10.73 -1.03
CA LEU A 160 -0.69 12.08 -1.28
C LEU A 160 -1.26 12.20 -2.71
N GLY A 161 -0.76 11.39 -3.65
CA GLY A 161 -1.26 11.31 -5.02
C GLY A 161 -2.75 10.98 -5.15
N HIS A 162 -3.42 10.42 -4.14
CA HIS A 162 -4.89 10.22 -4.15
C HIS A 162 -5.66 11.54 -4.36
N ARG A 163 -5.04 12.68 -4.08
CA ARG A 163 -5.63 14.01 -4.23
C ARG A 163 -5.71 14.44 -5.70
N LEU A 164 -4.93 13.80 -6.59
CA LEU A 164 -4.88 14.13 -8.02
C LEU A 164 -6.11 13.63 -8.80
N SER A 165 -6.80 12.59 -8.31
CA SER A 165 -7.97 12.05 -8.99
C SER A 165 -8.85 11.20 -8.07
N PRO A 166 -10.18 11.39 -8.09
CA PRO A 166 -11.12 10.37 -7.63
C PRO A 166 -11.12 9.16 -8.58
N ILE A 167 -11.98 8.16 -8.32
CA ILE A 167 -12.25 7.08 -9.29
C ILE A 167 -13.24 7.58 -10.34
N HIS A 168 -12.86 7.45 -11.60
CA HIS A 168 -13.76 7.70 -12.74
C HIS A 168 -14.42 6.39 -13.14
N PHE A 169 -15.49 6.02 -12.44
CA PHE A 169 -16.17 4.73 -12.64
C PHE A 169 -16.72 4.52 -14.05
N ASP A 170 -17.02 5.58 -14.77
CA ASP A 170 -17.53 5.49 -16.15
C ASP A 170 -16.42 5.22 -17.17
N ASP A 171 -15.17 5.52 -16.82
CA ASP A 171 -14.01 5.32 -17.70
C ASP A 171 -12.72 5.09 -16.87
N PRO A 172 -12.66 4.03 -16.04
CA PRO A 172 -11.54 3.81 -15.15
C PRO A 172 -10.26 3.42 -15.90
N GLN A 173 -10.40 3.01 -17.18
CA GLN A 173 -9.30 2.48 -17.99
C GLN A 173 -8.79 3.50 -19.04
N PHE A 174 -9.28 4.76 -19.04
CA PHE A 174 -8.90 5.77 -20.03
C PHE A 174 -9.15 5.28 -21.48
N GLU A 175 -10.33 4.73 -21.73
CA GLU A 175 -10.74 4.28 -23.07
C GLU A 175 -11.36 5.41 -23.90
N ARG A 176 -11.99 6.39 -23.22
CA ARG A 176 -12.71 7.50 -23.84
C ARG A 176 -12.06 8.85 -23.59
N ARG A 177 -11.42 9.05 -22.43
CA ARG A 177 -10.71 10.28 -22.07
C ARG A 177 -9.21 10.17 -22.37
N PRO A 178 -8.52 11.28 -22.68
CA PRO A 178 -7.07 11.29 -22.84
C PRO A 178 -6.37 10.72 -21.60
N TYR A 179 -5.31 9.95 -21.84
CA TYR A 179 -4.49 9.42 -20.74
C TYR A 179 -3.64 10.54 -20.12
N ASP A 180 -3.75 10.69 -18.83
CA ASP A 180 -2.85 11.48 -18.01
C ASP A 180 -2.21 10.57 -16.96
N LYS A 181 -0.87 10.48 -16.98
CA LYS A 181 -0.11 9.55 -16.12
C LYS A 181 -0.28 9.84 -14.63
N TRP A 182 -0.46 11.13 -14.26
CA TRP A 182 -0.64 11.55 -12.88
C TRP A 182 -2.08 11.33 -12.40
N ALA A 183 -3.08 11.58 -13.25
CA ALA A 183 -4.47 11.24 -12.95
C ALA A 183 -4.64 9.72 -12.79
N ALA A 184 -4.00 8.91 -13.63
CA ALA A 184 -4.01 7.45 -13.52
C ALA A 184 -3.36 6.97 -12.21
N TYR A 185 -2.22 7.56 -11.84
CA TYR A 185 -1.60 7.30 -10.54
C TYR A 185 -2.54 7.69 -9.39
N GLY A 186 -3.08 8.91 -9.43
CA GLY A 186 -4.01 9.42 -8.42
C GLY A 186 -5.23 8.51 -8.24
N GLN A 187 -5.85 8.11 -9.35
CA GLN A 187 -6.97 7.17 -9.35
C GLN A 187 -6.59 5.83 -8.69
N SER A 188 -5.41 5.28 -8.99
CA SER A 188 -4.93 4.04 -8.37
C SER A 188 -4.71 4.17 -6.86
N LYS A 189 -4.25 5.36 -6.39
CA LYS A 189 -4.02 5.61 -4.96
C LYS A 189 -5.29 5.94 -4.19
N THR A 190 -6.27 6.57 -4.83
CA THR A 190 -7.65 6.66 -4.33
C THR A 190 -8.27 5.26 -4.20
N ALA A 191 -8.06 4.38 -5.18
CA ALA A 191 -8.53 3.00 -5.09
C ALA A 191 -7.94 2.25 -3.89
N ASN A 192 -6.66 2.45 -3.57
CA ASN A 192 -6.04 1.83 -2.40
C ASN A 192 -6.66 2.31 -1.07
N ALA A 193 -7.05 3.58 -1.00
CA ALA A 193 -7.71 4.13 0.19
C ALA A 193 -9.15 3.57 0.34
N LEU A 194 -9.94 3.61 -0.74
CA LEU A 194 -11.30 3.06 -0.76
C LEU A 194 -11.32 1.54 -0.52
N PHE A 195 -10.32 0.82 -1.02
CA PHE A 195 -10.17 -0.62 -0.78
C PHE A 195 -10.06 -0.93 0.71
N ALA A 196 -9.26 -0.17 1.46
CA ALA A 196 -9.13 -0.36 2.90
C ALA A 196 -10.47 -0.11 3.63
N VAL A 197 -11.26 0.88 3.19
CA VAL A 197 -12.61 1.15 3.73
C VAL A 197 -13.54 -0.05 3.52
N ALA A 198 -13.62 -0.54 2.28
CA ALA A 198 -14.52 -1.65 1.93
C ALA A 198 -14.07 -2.98 2.55
N LEU A 199 -12.75 -3.22 2.61
CA LEU A 199 -12.19 -4.43 3.22
C LEU A 199 -12.43 -4.46 4.74
N ASP A 200 -12.24 -3.33 5.43
CA ASP A 200 -12.50 -3.25 6.88
C ASP A 200 -13.96 -3.54 7.23
N GLN A 201 -14.89 -3.06 6.41
CA GLN A 201 -16.31 -3.36 6.61
C GLN A 201 -16.59 -4.86 6.57
N ARG A 202 -15.96 -5.58 5.66
CA ARG A 202 -16.10 -7.03 5.48
C ARG A 202 -15.31 -7.80 6.51
N GLY A 203 -14.13 -7.30 6.85
CA GLY A 203 -13.15 -7.99 7.69
C GLY A 203 -13.44 -7.96 9.18
N LYS A 204 -14.09 -6.91 9.69
CA LYS A 204 -14.26 -6.70 11.13
C LYS A 204 -14.97 -7.85 11.86
N ALA A 205 -15.90 -8.54 11.21
CA ALA A 205 -16.60 -9.70 11.78
C ALA A 205 -15.73 -10.96 11.81
N HIS A 206 -14.61 -10.96 11.09
CA HIS A 206 -13.63 -12.04 10.99
C HIS A 206 -12.31 -11.70 11.71
N GLY A 207 -12.27 -10.66 12.54
CA GLY A 207 -11.05 -10.20 13.20
C GLY A 207 -10.03 -9.52 12.27
N VAL A 208 -10.38 -9.29 10.98
CA VAL A 208 -9.50 -8.65 10.00
C VAL A 208 -9.76 -7.16 9.94
N ARG A 209 -8.73 -6.35 10.16
CA ARG A 209 -8.82 -4.89 10.06
C ARG A 209 -7.99 -4.37 8.89
N ALA A 210 -8.44 -3.31 8.26
CA ALA A 210 -7.75 -2.74 7.10
C ALA A 210 -7.50 -1.24 7.27
N PHE A 211 -6.33 -0.79 6.79
CA PHE A 211 -5.88 0.59 6.80
C PHE A 211 -5.30 0.97 5.46
N SER A 212 -5.41 2.23 5.09
CA SER A 212 -4.64 2.81 4.00
C SER A 212 -3.66 3.84 4.53
N VAL A 213 -2.48 3.94 3.91
CA VAL A 213 -1.41 4.80 4.43
C VAL A 213 -0.80 5.68 3.36
N HIS A 214 -0.49 6.93 3.73
CA HIS A 214 0.46 7.76 3.01
C HIS A 214 1.83 7.67 3.70
N PRO A 215 2.86 7.16 3.03
CA PRO A 215 4.17 6.97 3.64
C PRO A 215 4.99 8.27 3.78
N GLY A 216 4.52 9.38 3.20
CA GLY A 216 5.31 10.57 2.94
C GLY A 216 5.84 10.58 1.51
N GLU A 217 6.71 11.52 1.20
CA GLU A 217 7.43 11.60 -0.07
C GLU A 217 8.84 11.10 0.12
N ILE A 218 9.20 10.02 -0.57
CA ILE A 218 10.49 9.35 -0.47
C ILE A 218 11.04 9.10 -1.88
N LEU A 219 12.28 9.47 -2.14
CA LEU A 219 12.95 9.09 -3.38
C LEU A 219 13.36 7.61 -3.31
N THR A 220 12.69 6.80 -4.11
CA THR A 220 12.95 5.36 -4.25
C THR A 220 12.89 4.97 -5.72
N ASP A 221 13.05 3.70 -6.05
CA ASP A 221 12.87 3.18 -7.41
C ASP A 221 11.47 3.46 -8.01
N LEU A 222 10.54 4.00 -7.24
CA LEU A 222 9.22 4.39 -7.72
C LEU A 222 9.29 5.49 -8.79
N VAL A 223 10.30 6.37 -8.71
CA VAL A 223 10.50 7.48 -9.66
C VAL A 223 11.15 7.06 -10.99
N ARG A 224 11.42 5.78 -11.23
CA ARG A 224 12.16 5.26 -12.40
C ARG A 224 11.53 5.56 -13.77
N TYR A 225 10.25 5.93 -13.81
CA TYR A 225 9.53 6.29 -15.04
C TYR A 225 9.40 7.80 -15.22
N LEU A 226 9.90 8.59 -14.28
CA LEU A 226 9.82 10.04 -14.31
C LEU A 226 10.91 10.62 -15.21
N ASP A 227 10.54 11.53 -16.07
CA ASP A 227 11.47 12.38 -16.80
C ASP A 227 11.94 13.56 -15.93
N ARG A 228 12.74 14.46 -16.51
CA ARG A 228 13.31 15.60 -15.80
C ARG A 228 12.24 16.60 -15.34
N ASP A 229 11.22 16.81 -16.17
CA ASP A 229 10.13 17.75 -15.87
C ASP A 229 9.26 17.20 -14.73
N ASP A 230 9.00 15.89 -14.73
CA ASP A 230 8.32 15.22 -13.62
C ASP A 230 9.12 15.33 -12.32
N LEU A 231 10.43 15.11 -12.37
CA LEU A 231 11.29 15.22 -11.19
C LEU A 231 11.31 16.66 -10.63
N ALA A 232 11.29 17.65 -11.50
CA ALA A 232 11.15 19.05 -11.10
C ALA A 232 9.77 19.32 -10.47
N LEU A 233 8.70 18.80 -11.08
CA LEU A 233 7.31 18.95 -10.61
C LEU A 233 7.14 18.43 -9.18
N ILE A 234 7.76 17.30 -8.85
CA ILE A 234 7.67 16.71 -7.51
C ILE A 234 8.70 17.31 -6.53
N GLY A 235 9.53 18.28 -6.94
CA GLY A 235 10.53 18.92 -6.07
C GLY A 235 11.73 18.02 -5.75
N ALA A 236 12.08 17.12 -6.65
CA ALA A 236 13.22 16.20 -6.51
C ALA A 236 14.54 16.80 -7.05
N LEU A 237 14.48 17.96 -7.72
CA LEU A 237 15.65 18.63 -8.29
C LEU A 237 15.95 19.95 -7.54
N ASP A 238 17.23 20.29 -7.44
CA ASP A 238 17.69 21.61 -7.02
C ASP A 238 17.68 22.60 -8.20
N ASP A 239 17.98 23.90 -7.91
CA ASP A 239 18.02 24.97 -8.90
C ASP A 239 19.05 24.71 -10.03
N SER A 240 20.04 23.86 -9.79
CA SER A 240 21.03 23.42 -10.79
C SER A 240 20.58 22.17 -11.57
N GLY A 241 19.41 21.62 -11.23
CA GLY A 241 18.83 20.44 -11.86
C GLY A 241 19.46 19.12 -11.44
N ASN A 242 20.17 19.08 -10.32
CA ASN A 242 20.65 17.83 -9.74
C ASN A 242 19.58 17.21 -8.85
N ILE A 243 19.59 15.87 -8.73
CA ILE A 243 18.69 15.16 -7.82
C ILE A 243 19.05 15.56 -6.38
N ARG A 244 18.25 16.43 -5.80
CA ARG A 244 18.37 16.90 -4.43
C ARG A 244 16.97 17.14 -3.86
N PRO A 245 16.41 16.13 -3.19
CA PRO A 245 15.04 16.21 -2.70
C PRO A 245 14.87 17.40 -1.74
N ALA A 246 13.72 18.04 -1.85
CA ALA A 246 13.34 19.13 -0.95
C ALA A 246 13.29 18.63 0.51
N LYS A 247 13.35 19.55 1.48
CA LYS A 247 13.47 19.23 2.92
C LYS A 247 12.33 18.40 3.48
N HIS A 248 11.17 18.39 2.83
CA HIS A 248 10.00 17.59 3.28
C HIS A 248 10.09 16.13 2.90
N TYR A 249 11.05 15.74 2.05
CA TYR A 249 11.26 14.33 1.71
C TYR A 249 11.74 13.54 2.92
N LYS A 250 11.15 12.38 3.10
CA LYS A 250 11.52 11.42 4.16
C LYS A 250 12.60 10.47 3.68
N ARG A 251 13.32 9.93 4.63
CA ARG A 251 14.19 8.75 4.40
C ARG A 251 13.34 7.48 4.40
N PRO A 252 13.82 6.36 3.81
CA PRO A 252 13.09 5.09 3.79
C PRO A 252 12.64 4.63 5.19
N GLU A 253 13.46 4.86 6.23
CA GLU A 253 13.17 4.50 7.61
C GLU A 253 11.94 5.23 8.17
N GLN A 254 11.75 6.47 7.75
CA GLN A 254 10.56 7.27 8.09
C GLN A 254 9.37 6.92 7.19
N GLY A 255 9.64 6.59 5.92
CA GLY A 255 8.61 6.19 4.97
C GLY A 255 7.91 4.88 5.32
N ALA A 256 8.61 3.94 5.95
CA ALA A 256 8.04 2.68 6.40
C ALA A 256 7.26 2.79 7.74
N ALA A 257 7.42 3.89 8.48
CA ALA A 257 6.90 4.01 9.84
C ALA A 257 5.38 3.85 9.93
N THR A 258 4.62 4.59 9.11
CA THR A 258 3.14 4.54 9.15
C THR A 258 2.59 3.16 8.76
N MET A 259 3.26 2.44 7.84
CA MET A 259 2.86 1.06 7.50
C MET A 259 2.99 0.12 8.68
N LEU A 260 4.08 0.22 9.43
CA LEU A 260 4.31 -0.62 10.62
C LEU A 260 3.40 -0.21 11.77
N TRP A 261 3.22 1.09 11.97
CA TRP A 261 2.28 1.60 12.98
C TRP A 261 0.86 1.07 12.72
N CYS A 262 0.34 1.14 11.49
CA CYS A 262 -0.94 0.54 11.13
C CYS A 262 -0.94 -0.98 11.28
N GLY A 263 0.19 -1.62 10.96
CA GLY A 263 0.33 -3.08 11.01
C GLY A 263 0.33 -3.66 12.42
N VAL A 264 0.88 -2.95 13.42
CA VAL A 264 1.15 -3.57 14.73
C VAL A 264 0.79 -2.70 15.96
N SER A 265 0.43 -1.42 15.80
CA SER A 265 0.17 -0.55 16.95
C SER A 265 -1.08 -0.99 17.73
N PRO A 266 -1.00 -1.11 19.08
CA PRO A 266 -2.16 -1.36 19.91
C PRO A 266 -3.14 -0.17 19.98
N LEU A 267 -2.68 1.05 19.64
CA LEU A 267 -3.53 2.24 19.61
C LEU A 267 -4.67 2.13 18.57
N LEU A 268 -4.51 1.25 17.58
CA LEU A 268 -5.49 1.00 16.53
C LEU A 268 -6.37 -0.24 16.79
N GLU A 269 -6.34 -0.76 18.02
CA GLU A 269 -7.17 -1.90 18.39
C GLU A 269 -8.67 -1.56 18.19
N GLY A 270 -9.41 -2.49 17.58
CA GLY A 270 -10.84 -2.27 17.23
C GLY A 270 -11.10 -1.22 16.15
N MET A 271 -10.08 -0.51 15.65
CA MET A 271 -10.18 0.50 14.60
C MET A 271 -9.88 -0.09 13.22
N GLY A 272 -10.37 0.58 12.16
CA GLY A 272 -10.05 0.24 10.78
C GLY A 272 -10.92 0.99 9.77
N GLY A 273 -10.64 0.82 8.48
CA GLY A 273 -11.20 1.61 7.40
C GLY A 273 -10.69 3.05 7.39
N LEU A 274 -9.52 3.29 7.98
CA LEU A 274 -8.93 4.60 8.18
C LEU A 274 -7.77 4.85 7.22
N TYR A 275 -7.62 6.13 6.86
CA TYR A 275 -6.45 6.62 6.16
C TYR A 275 -5.48 7.24 7.17
N CYS A 276 -4.22 6.82 7.14
CA CYS A 276 -3.21 7.21 8.10
C CYS A 276 -1.99 7.83 7.40
N GLU A 277 -1.37 8.80 8.05
CA GLU A 277 -0.12 9.44 7.65
C GLU A 277 0.67 9.85 8.90
N ASP A 278 1.99 9.91 8.82
CA ASP A 278 2.87 10.35 9.92
C ASP A 278 2.63 9.61 11.25
N CYS A 279 2.31 8.30 11.17
CA CYS A 279 1.93 7.43 12.29
C CYS A 279 0.72 7.97 13.08
N GLU A 280 -0.22 8.62 12.39
CA GLU A 280 -1.44 9.16 12.96
C GLU A 280 -2.63 8.92 12.01
N VAL A 281 -3.84 8.97 12.51
CA VAL A 281 -5.04 9.01 11.67
C VAL A 281 -5.14 10.38 11.02
N ALA A 282 -5.14 10.42 9.68
CA ALA A 282 -5.13 11.67 8.92
C ALA A 282 -6.42 12.47 9.10
N VAL A 283 -6.29 13.80 9.07
CA VAL A 283 -7.45 14.71 9.04
C VAL A 283 -8.10 14.72 7.66
N LEU A 284 -9.40 15.00 7.61
CA LEU A 284 -10.06 15.40 6.36
C LEU A 284 -9.54 16.76 5.91
N SER A 285 -9.11 16.86 4.66
CA SER A 285 -8.60 18.10 4.09
C SER A 285 -9.10 18.34 2.67
N GLN A 286 -9.59 19.55 2.42
CA GLN A 286 -9.92 20.07 1.09
C GLN A 286 -8.90 21.15 0.64
N ASP A 287 -7.92 21.45 1.49
CA ASP A 287 -6.91 22.46 1.25
C ASP A 287 -5.82 21.91 0.33
N ASP A 288 -5.71 22.45 -0.89
CA ASP A 288 -4.73 22.02 -1.90
C ASP A 288 -3.32 22.50 -1.60
N THR A 289 -3.16 23.47 -0.71
CA THR A 289 -1.84 24.00 -0.33
C THR A 289 -1.10 23.12 0.68
N LYS A 290 -1.84 22.29 1.43
CA LYS A 290 -1.27 21.37 2.42
C LYS A 290 -0.78 20.07 1.77
N ARG A 291 0.34 19.57 2.24
CA ARG A 291 0.91 18.26 1.83
C ARG A 291 0.46 17.12 2.75
N SER A 292 -0.68 17.25 3.41
CA SER A 292 -1.23 16.30 4.38
C SER A 292 -2.75 16.25 4.30
N GLY A 293 -3.35 15.21 4.90
CA GLY A 293 -4.78 15.01 4.98
C GLY A 293 -5.36 14.20 3.81
N VAL A 294 -6.50 13.58 4.08
CA VAL A 294 -7.23 12.73 3.12
C VAL A 294 -8.43 13.46 2.53
N ARG A 295 -8.69 13.23 1.24
CA ARG A 295 -9.89 13.73 0.54
C ARG A 295 -11.12 12.90 0.92
N ALA A 296 -12.27 13.56 1.06
CA ALA A 296 -13.52 12.90 1.41
C ALA A 296 -13.87 11.76 0.45
N TRP A 297 -13.65 11.93 -0.87
CA TRP A 297 -13.94 10.89 -1.86
C TRP A 297 -13.09 9.61 -1.70
N ALA A 298 -11.89 9.73 -1.09
CA ALA A 298 -10.97 8.59 -0.93
C ALA A 298 -11.33 7.69 0.28
N ILE A 299 -12.25 8.13 1.12
CA ILE A 299 -12.75 7.39 2.29
C ILE A 299 -14.28 7.28 2.33
N ASP A 300 -14.93 7.62 1.23
CA ASP A 300 -16.39 7.55 1.10
C ASP A 300 -16.86 6.09 1.00
N PRO A 301 -17.79 5.64 1.86
CA PRO A 301 -18.25 4.26 1.88
C PRO A 301 -18.99 3.82 0.62
N GLU A 302 -19.76 4.72 -0.02
CA GLU A 302 -20.47 4.38 -1.26
C GLU A 302 -19.48 4.19 -2.40
N GLN A 303 -18.49 5.07 -2.50
CA GLN A 303 -17.41 4.93 -3.49
C GLN A 303 -16.60 3.66 -3.24
N ALA A 304 -16.38 3.30 -1.97
CA ALA A 304 -15.68 2.08 -1.60
C ALA A 304 -16.43 0.81 -2.04
N GLU A 305 -17.76 0.78 -1.89
CA GLU A 305 -18.60 -0.33 -2.37
C GLU A 305 -18.65 -0.39 -3.90
N ARG A 306 -18.75 0.76 -4.58
CA ARG A 306 -18.67 0.82 -6.06
C ARG A 306 -17.32 0.31 -6.56
N LEU A 307 -16.22 0.71 -5.91
CA LEU A 307 -14.89 0.22 -6.26
C LEU A 307 -14.76 -1.28 -6.02
N TRP A 308 -15.31 -1.79 -4.91
CA TRP A 308 -15.29 -3.22 -4.62
C TRP A 308 -15.98 -4.02 -5.71
N ALA A 309 -17.19 -3.61 -6.13
CA ALA A 309 -17.94 -4.25 -7.20
C ALA A 309 -17.18 -4.21 -8.54
N LEU A 310 -16.59 -3.07 -8.90
CA LEU A 310 -15.75 -2.92 -10.10
C LEU A 310 -14.54 -3.85 -10.03
N SER A 311 -13.86 -3.90 -8.89
CA SER A 311 -12.65 -4.73 -8.71
C SER A 311 -12.98 -6.22 -8.78
N ALA A 312 -14.10 -6.65 -8.19
CA ALA A 312 -14.58 -8.02 -8.30
C ALA A 312 -14.90 -8.40 -9.75
N GLN A 313 -15.57 -7.51 -10.48
CA GLN A 313 -15.87 -7.71 -11.90
C GLN A 313 -14.60 -7.82 -12.76
N LEU A 314 -13.63 -6.91 -12.59
CA LEU A 314 -12.41 -6.87 -13.40
C LEU A 314 -11.44 -8.02 -13.07
N SER A 315 -11.35 -8.43 -11.81
CA SER A 315 -10.47 -9.51 -11.38
C SER A 315 -11.12 -10.89 -11.57
N GLY A 316 -12.43 -10.99 -11.45
CA GLY A 316 -13.19 -12.25 -11.43
C GLY A 316 -13.09 -12.97 -10.07
N VAL A 317 -12.77 -12.26 -8.97
CA VAL A 317 -12.68 -12.83 -7.62
C VAL A 317 -13.56 -12.08 -6.63
N THR A 318 -14.02 -12.82 -5.61
CA THR A 318 -14.76 -12.29 -4.45
C THR A 318 -14.14 -12.85 -3.17
N LEU A 319 -14.45 -12.27 -2.00
CA LEU A 319 -14.14 -12.85 -0.69
C LEU A 319 -15.04 -14.04 -0.43
#